data_0d84fdaa67bb9f4e585c773f6d810dba
#
_entry.id   0d84fdaa67bb9f4e585c773f6d810dba
#
_cell.length_a   1.000
_cell.length_b   1.000
_cell.length_c   1.000
_cell.angle_alpha   90.00
_cell.angle_beta   90.00
_cell.angle_gamma   90.00
#
_symmetry.space_group_name_H-M   'P 1'
#
loop_
_entity.id
_entity.type
_entity.pdbx_description
1 polymer ?
#
loop_
_entity_poly.entity_id
_entity_poly.type
_entity_poly.pdbx_seq_one_letter_code
_entity_poly.pdbx_strand_id
1 'polypeptide(L)'
;MSDSLFRIEHLEKSFGSHEVLTDINFSVNSGEIISIIGVSGTGKSTLLRCINRLEEPTGGKIFFHGEDICGPHFDLNHYRAKVGMVFQQFNLFSNMSVLENCVVGQTRVLKRSRTEAEAIAKKYLSRVGMAEYISAKPNQISGGMKQRVAIARTLSMDPEVILFDEPTSALDPELIGEVLDVMRDLAENSGLTMLVVTHEMSFARELSDRVIFMENGSIVEDDSPKVIFENPRMPRTREFLNRMLAKH
;
A
#
# COMPACT_ATOMS: atom_id res chain seq x y z
N MET A 1 4.22 -26.87 -1.76
CA MET A 1 3.78 -25.75 -0.93
C MET A 1 4.00 -24.52 -1.79
N SER A 2 2.98 -23.75 -2.12
CA SER A 2 3.19 -22.52 -2.89
C SER A 2 4.03 -21.59 -2.01
N ASP A 3 5.21 -21.18 -2.51
CA ASP A 3 6.04 -20.22 -1.80
C ASP A 3 5.27 -18.90 -1.76
N SER A 4 4.72 -18.58 -0.58
CA SER A 4 4.05 -17.29 -0.35
C SER A 4 5.07 -16.17 -0.47
N LEU A 5 4.68 -15.06 -1.12
CA LEU A 5 5.53 -13.88 -1.27
C LEU A 5 5.87 -13.25 0.08
N PHE A 6 4.84 -13.08 0.93
CA PHE A 6 5.00 -12.75 2.35
C PHE A 6 4.44 -13.85 3.23
N ARG A 7 5.09 -14.01 4.39
CA ARG A 7 4.58 -14.80 5.51
C ARG A 7 4.84 -14.01 6.80
N ILE A 8 3.77 -13.62 7.45
CA ILE A 8 3.77 -12.86 8.70
C ILE A 8 3.38 -13.81 9.81
N GLU A 9 4.23 -13.91 10.85
CA GLU A 9 4.08 -14.84 11.96
C GLU A 9 4.18 -14.12 13.29
N HIS A 10 3.11 -14.18 14.08
CA HIS A 10 3.03 -13.67 15.44
C HIS A 10 3.51 -12.20 15.53
N LEU A 11 3.20 -11.38 14.51
CA LEU A 11 3.69 -10.01 14.44
C LEU A 11 3.05 -9.17 15.55
N GLU A 12 3.91 -8.51 16.32
CA GLU A 12 3.54 -7.61 17.40
C GLU A 12 4.18 -6.24 17.22
N LYS A 13 3.47 -5.19 17.60
CA LYS A 13 4.01 -3.84 17.68
C LYS A 13 3.43 -3.07 18.83
N SER A 14 4.33 -2.56 19.67
CA SER A 14 4.00 -1.65 20.79
C SER A 14 4.78 -0.35 20.66
N PHE A 15 4.19 0.75 21.11
CA PHE A 15 4.84 2.04 21.30
C PHE A 15 4.82 2.37 22.80
N GLY A 16 5.95 2.15 23.47
CA GLY A 16 6.04 2.19 24.92
C GLY A 16 5.13 1.10 25.53
N SER A 17 4.17 1.50 26.35
CA SER A 17 3.19 0.58 26.97
C SER A 17 1.92 0.35 26.13
N HIS A 18 1.79 1.06 24.99
CA HIS A 18 0.60 0.95 24.14
C HIS A 18 0.80 -0.12 23.07
N GLU A 19 0.06 -1.20 23.18
CA GLU A 19 0.03 -2.32 22.23
C GLU A 19 -0.86 -1.93 21.04
N VAL A 20 -0.31 -2.00 19.81
CA VAL A 20 -0.99 -1.56 18.58
C VAL A 20 -1.25 -2.74 17.65
N LEU A 21 -0.34 -3.71 17.59
CA LEU A 21 -0.54 -4.97 16.86
C LEU A 21 -0.30 -6.13 17.83
N THR A 22 -1.22 -7.08 17.81
CA THR A 22 -1.21 -8.25 18.70
C THR A 22 -1.43 -9.51 17.87
N ASP A 23 -0.41 -10.36 17.84
CA ASP A 23 -0.44 -11.71 17.23
C ASP A 23 -0.99 -11.73 15.78
N ILE A 24 -0.47 -10.86 14.91
CA ILE A 24 -0.88 -10.83 13.51
C ILE A 24 -0.24 -11.98 12.74
N ASN A 25 -1.09 -12.79 12.11
CA ASN A 25 -0.68 -13.95 11.33
C ASN A 25 -1.43 -13.99 10.00
N PHE A 26 -0.73 -13.90 8.86
CA PHE A 26 -1.27 -14.13 7.52
C PHE A 26 -0.15 -14.29 6.49
N SER A 27 -0.51 -14.76 5.30
CA SER A 27 0.40 -14.86 4.16
C SER A 27 -0.16 -14.10 2.96
N VAL A 28 0.73 -13.73 2.05
CA VAL A 28 0.39 -13.03 0.78
C VAL A 28 1.03 -13.80 -0.36
N ASN A 29 0.27 -14.10 -1.39
CA ASN A 29 0.78 -14.71 -2.61
C ASN A 29 1.21 -13.66 -3.64
N SER A 30 2.09 -14.03 -4.57
CA SER A 30 2.47 -13.15 -5.67
C SER A 30 1.26 -12.84 -6.56
N GLY A 31 1.07 -11.56 -6.90
CA GLY A 31 -0.05 -11.07 -7.70
C GLY A 31 -1.37 -10.94 -6.93
N GLU A 32 -1.41 -11.27 -5.63
CA GLU A 32 -2.61 -11.18 -4.80
C GLU A 32 -2.90 -9.72 -4.41
N ILE A 33 -4.17 -9.34 -4.47
CA ILE A 33 -4.67 -8.03 -4.03
C ILE A 33 -5.44 -8.22 -2.72
N ILE A 34 -4.91 -7.66 -1.65
CA ILE A 34 -5.51 -7.74 -0.31
C ILE A 34 -5.94 -6.35 0.14
N SER A 35 -7.23 -6.16 0.42
CA SER A 35 -7.71 -4.97 1.12
C SER A 35 -7.76 -5.21 2.63
N ILE A 36 -7.25 -4.24 3.40
CA ILE A 36 -7.28 -4.24 4.85
C ILE A 36 -8.25 -3.15 5.29
N ILE A 37 -9.36 -3.56 5.91
CA ILE A 37 -10.43 -2.68 6.38
C ILE A 37 -10.56 -2.72 7.90
N GLY A 38 -11.21 -1.73 8.49
CA GLY A 38 -11.45 -1.66 9.93
C GLY A 38 -11.54 -0.21 10.43
N VAL A 39 -11.92 -0.04 11.68
CA VAL A 39 -12.06 1.27 12.32
C VAL A 39 -10.72 2.01 12.34
N SER A 40 -10.74 3.35 12.31
CA SER A 40 -9.53 4.16 12.45
C SER A 40 -8.83 3.87 13.79
N GLY A 41 -7.48 3.85 13.77
CA GLY A 41 -6.69 3.58 14.98
C GLY A 41 -6.52 2.10 15.35
N THR A 42 -6.98 1.15 14.54
CA THR A 42 -6.85 -0.30 14.83
C THR A 42 -5.53 -0.93 14.39
N GLY A 43 -4.52 -0.13 14.01
CA GLY A 43 -3.18 -0.65 13.68
C GLY A 43 -2.94 -0.93 12.20
N LYS A 44 -3.89 -0.71 11.28
CA LYS A 44 -3.77 -1.01 9.84
C LYS A 44 -2.53 -0.37 9.19
N SER A 45 -2.36 0.96 9.35
CA SER A 45 -1.18 1.69 8.85
C SER A 45 0.11 1.21 9.51
N THR A 46 0.05 0.88 10.80
CA THR A 46 1.20 0.33 11.53
C THR A 46 1.60 -1.04 10.97
N LEU A 47 0.64 -1.88 10.60
CA LEU A 47 0.90 -3.16 9.94
C LEU A 47 1.65 -2.97 8.62
N LEU A 48 1.17 -2.09 7.73
CA LEU A 48 1.89 -1.80 6.47
C LEU A 48 3.29 -1.24 6.71
N ARG A 49 3.46 -0.36 7.72
CA ARG A 49 4.76 0.19 8.08
C ARG A 49 5.71 -0.84 8.67
N CYS A 50 5.20 -1.83 9.40
CA CYS A 50 6.01 -2.98 9.84
C CYS A 50 6.42 -3.86 8.65
N ILE A 51 5.52 -4.13 7.70
CA ILE A 51 5.83 -4.87 6.48
C ILE A 51 6.89 -4.15 5.66
N ASN A 52 6.83 -2.82 5.50
CA ASN A 52 7.87 -2.04 4.80
C ASN A 52 9.11 -1.76 5.68
N ARG A 53 9.15 -2.22 6.94
CA ARG A 53 10.22 -1.94 7.91
C ARG A 53 10.44 -0.44 8.16
N LEU A 54 9.42 0.41 7.96
CA LEU A 54 9.42 1.81 8.44
C LEU A 54 9.20 1.86 9.95
N GLU A 55 8.47 0.89 10.48
CA GLU A 55 8.35 0.61 11.91
C GLU A 55 8.98 -0.76 12.20
N GLU A 56 9.80 -0.85 13.23
CA GLU A 56 10.34 -2.13 13.67
C GLU A 56 9.30 -2.87 14.50
N PRO A 57 8.97 -4.14 14.17
CA PRO A 57 8.17 -4.99 15.03
C PRO A 57 8.79 -5.11 16.43
N THR A 58 7.94 -5.25 17.45
CA THR A 58 8.40 -5.55 18.81
C THR A 58 8.43 -7.05 19.08
N GLY A 59 7.73 -7.83 18.27
CA GLY A 59 7.71 -9.30 18.31
C GLY A 59 7.31 -9.91 16.99
N GLY A 60 7.46 -11.21 16.86
CA GLY A 60 7.13 -11.97 15.65
C GLY A 60 8.16 -11.86 14.54
N LYS A 61 7.76 -12.32 13.34
CA LYS A 61 8.63 -12.35 12.15
C LYS A 61 7.86 -12.00 10.89
N ILE A 62 8.57 -11.43 9.95
CA ILE A 62 8.08 -11.17 8.58
C ILE A 62 9.08 -11.79 7.62
N PHE A 63 8.59 -12.66 6.76
CA PHE A 63 9.39 -13.28 5.70
C PHE A 63 8.96 -12.73 4.34
N PHE A 64 9.93 -12.37 3.52
CA PHE A 64 9.74 -12.00 2.12
C PHE A 64 10.57 -12.94 1.25
N HIS A 65 9.93 -13.66 0.32
CA HIS A 65 10.57 -14.75 -0.44
C HIS A 65 11.27 -15.79 0.47
N GLY A 66 10.70 -16.04 1.65
CA GLY A 66 11.26 -16.99 2.63
C GLY A 66 12.41 -16.44 3.48
N GLU A 67 12.92 -15.22 3.21
CA GLU A 67 13.96 -14.57 3.98
C GLU A 67 13.36 -13.70 5.10
N ASP A 68 13.87 -13.83 6.33
CA ASP A 68 13.44 -13.00 7.47
C ASP A 68 13.96 -11.57 7.31
N ILE A 69 13.03 -10.63 7.01
CA ILE A 69 13.37 -9.22 6.79
C ILE A 69 13.77 -8.48 8.07
N CYS A 70 13.57 -9.09 9.24
CA CYS A 70 13.96 -8.55 10.55
C CYS A 70 15.39 -8.93 10.94
N GLY A 71 16.09 -9.71 10.13
CA GLY A 71 17.44 -10.17 10.38
C GLY A 71 18.48 -9.03 10.44
N PRO A 72 19.61 -9.24 11.17
CA PRO A 72 20.58 -8.16 11.49
C PRO A 72 21.36 -7.62 10.29
N HIS A 73 21.40 -8.28 9.15
CA HIS A 73 22.16 -7.88 7.95
C HIS A 73 21.28 -7.75 6.70
N PHE A 74 19.99 -7.59 6.90
CA PHE A 74 19.03 -7.50 5.79
C PHE A 74 19.18 -6.17 5.03
N ASP A 75 19.26 -6.22 3.68
CA ASP A 75 19.39 -5.02 2.85
C ASP A 75 18.04 -4.31 2.67
N LEU A 76 17.74 -3.41 3.62
CA LEU A 76 16.50 -2.62 3.61
C LEU A 76 16.36 -1.72 2.38
N ASN A 77 17.45 -1.25 1.78
CA ASN A 77 17.36 -0.38 0.61
C ASN A 77 16.89 -1.16 -0.61
N HIS A 78 17.48 -2.33 -0.82
CA HIS A 78 17.06 -3.24 -1.90
C HIS A 78 15.63 -3.74 -1.67
N TYR A 79 15.31 -4.12 -0.44
CA TYR A 79 13.96 -4.55 -0.06
C TYR A 79 12.90 -3.48 -0.33
N ARG A 80 13.13 -2.22 0.10
CA ARG A 80 12.18 -1.12 -0.12
C ARG A 80 12.07 -0.68 -1.57
N ALA A 81 13.02 -1.04 -2.43
CA ALA A 81 12.87 -0.88 -3.87
C ALA A 81 11.86 -1.88 -4.43
N LYS A 82 11.84 -3.12 -3.90
CA LYS A 82 10.90 -4.18 -4.29
C LYS A 82 9.52 -4.06 -3.62
N VAL A 83 9.46 -3.54 -2.40
CA VAL A 83 8.24 -3.34 -1.62
C VAL A 83 7.98 -1.85 -1.48
N GLY A 84 7.36 -1.28 -2.50
CA GLY A 84 7.04 0.14 -2.56
C GLY A 84 5.90 0.51 -1.61
N MET A 85 5.87 1.79 -1.19
CA MET A 85 4.79 2.30 -0.33
C MET A 85 4.25 3.63 -0.85
N VAL A 86 2.92 3.72 -0.94
CA VAL A 86 2.15 4.92 -1.24
C VAL A 86 1.44 5.35 0.03
N PHE A 87 1.72 6.57 0.48
CA PHE A 87 1.25 7.10 1.76
C PHE A 87 -0.02 7.95 1.58
N GLN A 88 -0.77 8.09 2.65
CA GLN A 88 -1.88 9.02 2.76
C GLN A 88 -1.46 10.48 2.47
N GLN A 89 -0.31 10.89 3.00
CA GLN A 89 0.30 12.20 2.72
C GLN A 89 1.35 12.05 1.63
N PHE A 90 1.04 12.14 0.42
CA PHE A 90 1.82 12.02 -0.84
C PHE A 90 3.36 11.91 -0.70
N ASN A 91 3.98 12.55 0.28
CA ASN A 91 5.40 12.56 0.62
C ASN A 91 6.32 12.85 -0.59
N LEU A 92 5.89 13.77 -1.47
CA LEU A 92 6.71 14.23 -2.58
C LEU A 92 7.79 15.19 -2.11
N PHE A 93 8.96 15.12 -2.74
CA PHE A 93 10.03 16.10 -2.53
C PHE A 93 9.60 17.45 -3.12
N SER A 94 9.30 18.42 -2.26
CA SER A 94 8.72 19.71 -2.64
C SER A 94 9.65 20.59 -3.49
N ASN A 95 10.98 20.40 -3.36
CA ASN A 95 12.02 21.08 -4.10
C ASN A 95 12.31 20.49 -5.48
N MET A 96 11.77 19.30 -5.79
CA MET A 96 11.95 18.57 -7.03
C MET A 96 10.71 18.68 -7.91
N SER A 97 10.89 18.63 -9.24
CA SER A 97 9.79 18.50 -10.21
C SER A 97 9.10 17.14 -10.09
N VAL A 98 7.94 17.01 -10.75
CA VAL A 98 7.20 15.73 -10.88
C VAL A 98 8.11 14.64 -11.47
N LEU A 99 8.84 14.96 -12.55
CA LEU A 99 9.78 14.02 -13.15
C LEU A 99 10.91 13.64 -12.19
N GLU A 100 11.52 14.62 -11.53
CA GLU A 100 12.64 14.37 -10.61
C GLU A 100 12.22 13.53 -9.40
N ASN A 101 10.99 13.68 -8.90
CA ASN A 101 10.44 12.79 -7.86
C ASN A 101 10.46 11.32 -8.28
N CYS A 102 10.18 11.02 -9.56
CA CYS A 102 10.19 9.67 -10.09
C CYS A 102 11.60 9.17 -10.48
N VAL A 103 12.55 10.06 -10.73
CA VAL A 103 13.92 9.74 -11.17
C VAL A 103 14.85 9.48 -9.99
N VAL A 104 14.73 10.24 -8.90
CA VAL A 104 15.71 10.26 -7.82
C VAL A 104 15.93 8.90 -7.15
N GLY A 105 14.88 8.14 -6.90
CA GLY A 105 14.97 6.79 -6.33
C GLY A 105 15.73 5.83 -7.24
N GLN A 106 15.40 5.83 -8.52
CA GLN A 106 16.02 4.97 -9.53
C GLN A 106 17.54 5.20 -9.64
N THR A 107 17.97 6.47 -9.68
CA THR A 107 19.40 6.82 -9.81
C THR A 107 20.18 6.59 -8.51
N ARG A 108 19.57 6.86 -7.35
CA ARG A 108 20.25 6.75 -6.04
C ARG A 108 20.32 5.32 -5.53
N VAL A 109 19.22 4.56 -5.66
CA VAL A 109 19.10 3.21 -5.10
C VAL A 109 19.42 2.16 -6.16
N LEU A 110 18.74 2.19 -7.32
CA LEU A 110 18.93 1.19 -8.37
C LEU A 110 20.15 1.46 -9.27
N LYS A 111 20.83 2.60 -9.09
CA LYS A 111 22.01 3.01 -9.86
C LYS A 111 21.76 3.10 -11.37
N ARG A 112 20.53 3.27 -11.80
CA ARG A 112 20.17 3.47 -13.21
C ARG A 112 20.79 4.76 -13.76
N SER A 113 21.13 4.78 -15.04
CA SER A 113 21.53 6.00 -15.72
C SER A 113 20.39 7.02 -15.71
N ARG A 114 20.72 8.32 -15.75
CA ARG A 114 19.68 9.37 -15.77
C ARG A 114 18.74 9.23 -16.94
N THR A 115 19.28 8.92 -18.11
CA THR A 115 18.48 8.75 -19.35
C THR A 115 17.49 7.59 -19.22
N GLU A 116 17.92 6.47 -18.70
CA GLU A 116 17.05 5.30 -18.45
C GLU A 116 15.98 5.63 -17.41
N ALA A 117 16.38 6.24 -16.27
CA ALA A 117 15.46 6.61 -15.21
C ALA A 117 14.39 7.61 -15.67
N GLU A 118 14.76 8.58 -16.52
CA GLU A 118 13.81 9.53 -17.11
C GLU A 118 12.83 8.84 -18.08
N ALA A 119 13.29 7.89 -18.87
CA ALA A 119 12.43 7.14 -19.79
C ALA A 119 11.39 6.33 -19.01
N ILE A 120 11.81 5.62 -17.95
CA ILE A 120 10.92 4.85 -17.07
C ILE A 120 9.95 5.78 -16.34
N ALA A 121 10.44 6.89 -15.78
CA ALA A 121 9.60 7.86 -15.10
C ALA A 121 8.51 8.45 -16.02
N LYS A 122 8.86 8.83 -17.25
CA LYS A 122 7.91 9.34 -18.25
C LYS A 122 6.85 8.30 -18.61
N LYS A 123 7.24 7.02 -18.76
CA LYS A 123 6.30 5.91 -18.98
C LYS A 123 5.25 5.84 -17.88
N TYR A 124 5.66 5.81 -16.61
CA TYR A 124 4.71 5.69 -15.49
C TYR A 124 3.94 6.98 -15.25
N LEU A 125 4.54 8.15 -15.42
CA LEU A 125 3.82 9.44 -15.37
C LEU A 125 2.75 9.53 -16.46
N SER A 126 3.02 9.04 -17.67
CA SER A 126 2.00 8.95 -18.72
C SER A 126 0.86 7.99 -18.32
N ARG A 127 1.18 6.83 -17.74
CA ARG A 127 0.18 5.84 -17.30
C ARG A 127 -0.78 6.39 -16.25
N VAL A 128 -0.31 7.28 -15.38
CA VAL A 128 -1.15 7.93 -14.35
C VAL A 128 -1.71 9.29 -14.79
N GLY A 129 -1.64 9.64 -16.09
CA GLY A 129 -2.19 10.89 -16.64
C GLY A 129 -1.42 12.15 -16.24
N MET A 130 -0.11 12.06 -15.99
CA MET A 130 0.72 13.17 -15.53
C MET A 130 1.78 13.61 -16.54
N ALA A 131 1.67 13.19 -17.81
CA ALA A 131 2.67 13.46 -18.85
C ALA A 131 2.89 14.96 -19.11
N GLU A 132 1.84 15.78 -19.04
CA GLU A 132 1.91 17.23 -19.29
C GLU A 132 2.50 18.02 -18.11
N TYR A 133 2.55 17.40 -16.91
CA TYR A 133 2.96 18.05 -15.66
C TYR A 133 4.37 17.68 -15.21
N ILE A 134 5.18 17.06 -16.06
CA ILE A 134 6.52 16.52 -15.68
C ILE A 134 7.48 17.61 -15.15
N SER A 135 7.33 18.86 -15.60
CA SER A 135 8.14 20.00 -15.15
C SER A 135 7.56 20.74 -13.95
N ALA A 136 6.30 20.46 -13.58
CA ALA A 136 5.64 21.11 -12.46
C ALA A 136 6.27 20.67 -11.12
N LYS A 137 6.14 21.55 -10.11
CA LYS A 137 6.50 21.21 -8.72
C LYS A 137 5.25 20.77 -7.95
N PRO A 138 5.40 20.03 -6.83
CA PRO A 138 4.27 19.54 -6.03
C PRO A 138 3.29 20.65 -5.57
N ASN A 139 3.76 21.86 -5.34
CA ASN A 139 2.90 23.00 -4.95
C ASN A 139 2.06 23.59 -6.11
N GLN A 140 2.27 23.14 -7.33
CA GLN A 140 1.57 23.60 -8.54
C GLN A 140 0.50 22.63 -9.04
N ILE A 141 0.29 21.52 -8.33
CA ILE A 141 -0.63 20.44 -8.71
C ILE A 141 -1.61 20.12 -7.58
N SER A 142 -2.79 19.60 -7.93
CA SER A 142 -3.84 19.23 -6.98
C SER A 142 -3.45 18.04 -6.07
N GLY A 143 -4.25 17.76 -5.05
CA GLY A 143 -4.08 16.60 -4.16
C GLY A 143 -4.12 15.27 -4.92
N GLY A 144 -5.12 15.05 -5.78
CA GLY A 144 -5.23 13.85 -6.61
C GLY A 144 -4.05 13.69 -7.58
N MET A 145 -3.58 14.78 -8.19
CA MET A 145 -2.38 14.78 -9.03
C MET A 145 -1.12 14.41 -8.23
N LYS A 146 -0.96 14.94 -7.00
CA LYS A 146 0.15 14.56 -6.11
C LYS A 146 0.14 13.06 -5.79
N GLN A 147 -1.03 12.50 -5.54
CA GLN A 147 -1.16 11.07 -5.26
C GLN A 147 -0.82 10.23 -6.48
N ARG A 148 -1.29 10.61 -7.67
CA ARG A 148 -0.92 9.93 -8.91
C ARG A 148 0.59 9.99 -9.18
N VAL A 149 1.24 11.10 -8.88
CA VAL A 149 2.72 11.21 -8.94
C VAL A 149 3.39 10.31 -7.91
N ALA A 150 2.86 10.20 -6.67
CA ALA A 150 3.39 9.30 -5.66
C ALA A 150 3.30 7.82 -6.10
N ILE A 151 2.19 7.44 -6.75
CA ILE A 151 2.02 6.12 -7.36
C ILE A 151 3.06 5.91 -8.48
N ALA A 152 3.20 6.87 -9.42
CA ALA A 152 4.18 6.78 -10.51
C ALA A 152 5.62 6.71 -10.00
N ARG A 153 5.97 7.45 -8.95
CA ARG A 153 7.26 7.38 -8.28
C ARG A 153 7.54 5.97 -7.74
N THR A 154 6.56 5.37 -7.10
CA THR A 154 6.67 4.01 -6.56
C THR A 154 6.82 2.99 -7.68
N LEU A 155 6.00 3.06 -8.72
CA LEU A 155 6.09 2.19 -9.91
C LEU A 155 7.43 2.31 -10.65
N SER A 156 8.04 3.50 -10.64
CA SER A 156 9.34 3.75 -11.30
C SER A 156 10.49 2.95 -10.69
N MET A 157 10.32 2.39 -9.50
CA MET A 157 11.28 1.49 -8.85
C MET A 157 11.16 0.03 -9.32
N ASP A 158 10.19 -0.30 -10.19
CA ASP A 158 9.80 -1.66 -10.60
C ASP A 158 9.57 -2.59 -9.40
N PRO A 159 8.62 -2.23 -8.51
CA PRO A 159 8.35 -3.01 -7.31
C PRO A 159 7.65 -4.35 -7.64
N GLU A 160 7.85 -5.35 -6.77
CA GLU A 160 7.08 -6.59 -6.76
C GLU A 160 5.76 -6.44 -5.99
N VAL A 161 5.75 -5.52 -5.01
CA VAL A 161 4.63 -5.25 -4.12
C VAL A 161 4.44 -3.75 -3.95
N ILE A 162 3.19 -3.29 -3.90
CA ILE A 162 2.85 -1.94 -3.48
C ILE A 162 1.93 -1.99 -2.26
N LEU A 163 2.35 -1.29 -1.22
CA LEU A 163 1.58 -1.06 0.00
C LEU A 163 0.90 0.30 -0.10
N PHE A 164 -0.42 0.36 -0.06
CA PHE A 164 -1.20 1.59 -0.09
C PHE A 164 -1.76 1.88 1.31
N ASP A 165 -1.29 2.95 1.95
CA ASP A 165 -1.73 3.39 3.27
C ASP A 165 -2.75 4.53 3.12
N GLU A 166 -4.04 4.21 3.06
CA GLU A 166 -5.17 5.13 2.91
C GLU A 166 -4.97 6.17 1.78
N PRO A 167 -4.76 5.74 0.53
CA PRO A 167 -4.30 6.61 -0.57
C PRO A 167 -5.28 7.71 -0.96
N THR A 168 -6.55 7.64 -0.53
CA THR A 168 -7.61 8.60 -0.86
C THR A 168 -8.01 9.49 0.33
N SER A 169 -7.62 9.13 1.56
CA SER A 169 -8.15 9.78 2.78
C SER A 169 -7.75 11.26 2.95
N ALA A 170 -6.72 11.73 2.23
CA ALA A 170 -6.28 13.13 2.27
C ALA A 170 -6.79 13.94 1.06
N LEU A 171 -7.72 13.39 0.28
CA LEU A 171 -8.25 13.99 -0.95
C LEU A 171 -9.65 14.54 -0.75
N ASP A 172 -9.95 15.60 -1.51
CA ASP A 172 -11.33 16.04 -1.69
C ASP A 172 -12.14 14.96 -2.41
N PRO A 173 -13.43 14.76 -2.07
CA PRO A 173 -14.26 13.70 -2.66
C PRO A 173 -14.28 13.67 -4.19
N GLU A 174 -14.22 14.83 -4.83
CA GLU A 174 -14.21 14.97 -6.30
C GLU A 174 -12.95 14.39 -6.95
N LEU A 175 -11.84 14.27 -6.19
CA LEU A 175 -10.55 13.79 -6.68
C LEU A 175 -10.28 12.31 -6.40
N ILE A 176 -11.11 11.67 -5.57
CA ILE A 176 -10.97 10.27 -5.18
C ILE A 176 -11.05 9.35 -6.41
N GLY A 177 -12.02 9.60 -7.30
CA GLY A 177 -12.26 8.78 -8.48
C GLY A 177 -11.02 8.62 -9.35
N GLU A 178 -10.30 9.72 -9.64
CA GLU A 178 -9.09 9.69 -10.48
C GLU A 178 -7.96 8.81 -9.91
N VAL A 179 -7.85 8.74 -8.59
CA VAL A 179 -6.84 7.89 -7.92
C VAL A 179 -7.30 6.44 -7.90
N LEU A 180 -8.59 6.19 -7.65
CA LEU A 180 -9.14 4.84 -7.70
C LEU A 180 -9.06 4.23 -9.11
N ASP A 181 -9.26 5.02 -10.16
CA ASP A 181 -9.12 4.55 -11.55
C ASP A 181 -7.68 4.10 -11.85
N VAL A 182 -6.67 4.84 -11.36
CA VAL A 182 -5.27 4.41 -11.48
C VAL A 182 -5.03 3.12 -10.69
N MET A 183 -5.55 3.01 -9.47
CA MET A 183 -5.40 1.79 -8.67
C MET A 183 -6.12 0.59 -9.30
N ARG A 184 -7.29 0.81 -9.93
CA ARG A 184 -8.02 -0.21 -10.69
C ARG A 184 -7.20 -0.69 -11.89
N ASP A 185 -6.64 0.23 -12.68
CA ASP A 185 -5.75 -0.14 -13.81
C ASP A 185 -4.55 -0.97 -13.35
N LEU A 186 -3.98 -0.65 -12.19
CA LEU A 186 -2.89 -1.43 -11.62
C LEU A 186 -3.37 -2.83 -11.18
N ALA A 187 -4.50 -2.93 -10.53
CA ALA A 187 -5.08 -4.19 -10.09
C ALA A 187 -5.35 -5.15 -11.26
N GLU A 188 -5.96 -4.64 -12.32
CA GLU A 188 -6.39 -5.45 -13.47
C GLU A 188 -5.28 -5.76 -14.47
N ASN A 189 -4.30 -4.84 -14.65
CA ASN A 189 -3.40 -4.87 -15.80
C ASN A 189 -1.91 -5.00 -15.46
N SER A 190 -1.50 -5.04 -14.18
CA SER A 190 -0.08 -5.05 -13.84
C SER A 190 0.45 -6.38 -13.31
N GLY A 191 -0.39 -7.23 -12.75
CA GLY A 191 0.03 -8.45 -12.03
C GLY A 191 0.83 -8.16 -10.74
N LEU A 192 0.81 -6.91 -10.25
CA LEU A 192 1.47 -6.51 -9.02
C LEU A 192 0.73 -7.05 -7.80
N THR A 193 1.48 -7.44 -6.79
CA THR A 193 0.91 -7.71 -5.47
C THR A 193 0.56 -6.39 -4.79
N MET A 194 -0.64 -6.27 -4.25
CA MET A 194 -1.10 -5.04 -3.61
C MET A 194 -1.69 -5.32 -2.22
N LEU A 195 -1.21 -4.60 -1.20
CA LEU A 195 -1.86 -4.54 0.10
C LEU A 195 -2.40 -3.12 0.29
N VAL A 196 -3.71 -3.00 0.45
CA VAL A 196 -4.40 -1.70 0.41
C VAL A 196 -5.18 -1.48 1.71
N VAL A 197 -4.69 -0.59 2.57
CA VAL A 197 -5.51 -0.06 3.67
C VAL A 197 -6.44 0.98 3.08
N THR A 198 -7.75 0.76 3.17
CA THR A 198 -8.73 1.64 2.53
C THR A 198 -10.04 1.75 3.32
N HIS A 199 -10.73 2.87 3.10
CA HIS A 199 -12.12 3.09 3.48
C HIS A 199 -13.08 3.03 2.27
N GLU A 200 -12.53 2.81 1.07
CA GLU A 200 -13.29 2.67 -0.18
C GLU A 200 -13.82 1.24 -0.30
N MET A 201 -15.04 1.02 0.20
CA MET A 201 -15.62 -0.34 0.26
C MET A 201 -15.90 -0.91 -1.13
N SER A 202 -16.20 -0.06 -2.12
CA SER A 202 -16.36 -0.47 -3.52
C SER A 202 -15.06 -1.07 -4.07
N PHE A 203 -13.93 -0.40 -3.85
CA PHE A 203 -12.60 -0.91 -4.23
C PHE A 203 -12.32 -2.28 -3.59
N ALA A 204 -12.50 -2.38 -2.27
CA ALA A 204 -12.25 -3.62 -1.54
C ALA A 204 -13.14 -4.77 -2.02
N ARG A 205 -14.40 -4.48 -2.38
CA ARG A 205 -15.38 -5.48 -2.84
C ARG A 205 -15.12 -5.96 -4.27
N GLU A 206 -14.71 -5.05 -5.17
CA GLU A 206 -14.67 -5.32 -6.61
C GLU A 206 -13.30 -5.81 -7.08
N LEU A 207 -12.22 -5.35 -6.45
CA LEU A 207 -10.86 -5.53 -6.97
C LEU A 207 -9.97 -6.41 -6.10
N SER A 208 -10.39 -6.74 -4.87
CA SER A 208 -9.54 -7.56 -3.99
C SER A 208 -9.81 -9.05 -4.19
N ASP A 209 -8.76 -9.85 -4.11
CA ASP A 209 -8.85 -11.32 -4.01
C ASP A 209 -9.25 -11.72 -2.59
N ARG A 210 -8.77 -10.95 -1.60
CA ARG A 210 -9.01 -11.16 -0.17
C ARG A 210 -9.23 -9.85 0.57
N VAL A 211 -10.05 -9.91 1.62
CA VAL A 211 -10.29 -8.77 2.52
C VAL A 211 -10.01 -9.20 3.96
N ILE A 212 -9.13 -8.44 4.61
CA ILE A 212 -8.79 -8.60 6.01
C ILE A 212 -9.51 -7.52 6.82
N PHE A 213 -10.37 -7.92 7.75
CA PHE A 213 -10.95 -7.00 8.73
C PHE A 213 -10.14 -7.00 10.02
N MET A 214 -9.65 -5.81 10.40
CA MET A 214 -8.88 -5.60 11.62
C MET A 214 -9.65 -4.80 12.66
N GLU A 215 -9.56 -5.25 13.91
CA GLU A 215 -10.06 -4.54 15.08
C GLU A 215 -9.13 -4.75 16.27
N ASN A 216 -8.92 -3.72 17.09
CA ASN A 216 -8.11 -3.77 18.32
C ASN A 216 -6.73 -4.43 18.13
N GLY A 217 -6.04 -4.10 17.05
CA GLY A 217 -4.70 -4.60 16.78
C GLY A 217 -4.61 -6.05 16.27
N SER A 218 -5.74 -6.71 16.03
CA SER A 218 -5.79 -8.12 15.60
C SER A 218 -6.59 -8.28 14.31
N ILE A 219 -6.33 -9.37 13.58
CA ILE A 219 -7.17 -9.82 12.47
C ILE A 219 -8.39 -10.53 13.03
N VAL A 220 -9.58 -10.00 12.75
CA VAL A 220 -10.86 -10.58 13.19
C VAL A 220 -11.41 -11.52 12.14
N GLU A 221 -11.31 -11.16 10.87
CA GLU A 221 -11.79 -11.98 9.76
C GLU A 221 -10.90 -11.76 8.53
N ASP A 222 -10.64 -12.83 7.80
CA ASP A 222 -9.80 -12.87 6.60
C ASP A 222 -10.44 -13.86 5.62
N ASP A 223 -11.08 -13.34 4.56
CA ASP A 223 -11.79 -14.17 3.59
C ASP A 223 -11.95 -13.43 2.25
N SER A 224 -12.57 -14.09 1.28
CA SER A 224 -12.92 -13.48 0.00
C SER A 224 -13.89 -12.28 0.17
N PRO A 225 -13.86 -11.29 -0.73
CA PRO A 225 -14.80 -10.16 -0.69
C PRO A 225 -16.25 -10.60 -0.59
N LYS A 226 -16.62 -11.66 -1.29
CA LYS A 226 -17.99 -12.19 -1.25
C LYS A 226 -18.41 -12.59 0.16
N VAL A 227 -17.55 -13.30 0.90
CA VAL A 227 -17.86 -13.70 2.28
C VAL A 227 -17.94 -12.48 3.18
N ILE A 228 -16.91 -11.61 3.14
CA ILE A 228 -16.83 -10.43 4.01
C ILE A 228 -18.03 -9.49 3.81
N PHE A 229 -18.40 -9.17 2.56
CA PHE A 229 -19.45 -8.17 2.29
C PHE A 229 -20.87 -8.71 2.25
N GLU A 230 -21.07 -9.99 1.90
CA GLU A 230 -22.42 -10.56 1.76
C GLU A 230 -22.85 -11.43 2.94
N ASN A 231 -21.89 -12.18 3.52
CA ASN A 231 -22.19 -13.09 4.62
C ASN A 231 -21.01 -13.22 5.59
N PRO A 232 -20.62 -12.13 6.28
CA PRO A 232 -19.50 -12.17 7.21
C PRO A 232 -19.75 -13.17 8.35
N ARG A 233 -18.74 -13.99 8.65
CA ARG A 233 -18.83 -15.03 9.69
C ARG A 233 -18.76 -14.44 11.08
N MET A 234 -18.00 -13.34 11.23
CA MET A 234 -17.80 -12.70 12.53
C MET A 234 -18.84 -11.62 12.80
N PRO A 235 -19.52 -11.61 13.96
CA PRO A 235 -20.50 -10.58 14.30
C PRO A 235 -19.93 -9.15 14.23
N ARG A 236 -18.66 -8.98 14.60
CA ARG A 236 -17.98 -7.67 14.57
C ARG A 236 -17.77 -7.14 13.16
N THR A 237 -17.42 -8.00 12.20
CA THR A 237 -17.32 -7.63 10.78
C THR A 237 -18.67 -7.15 10.26
N ARG A 238 -19.74 -7.88 10.58
CA ARG A 238 -21.12 -7.51 10.19
C ARG A 238 -21.54 -6.16 10.77
N GLU A 239 -21.26 -5.92 12.04
CA GLU A 239 -21.54 -4.66 12.72
C GLU A 239 -20.78 -3.48 12.08
N PHE A 240 -19.51 -3.66 11.80
CA PHE A 240 -18.69 -2.66 11.12
C PHE A 240 -19.24 -2.31 9.74
N LEU A 241 -19.51 -3.33 8.90
CA LEU A 241 -20.00 -3.12 7.54
C LEU A 241 -21.37 -2.46 7.53
N ASN A 242 -22.30 -2.86 8.40
CA ASN A 242 -23.62 -2.23 8.51
C ASN A 242 -23.51 -0.73 8.83
N ARG A 243 -22.54 -0.33 9.69
CA ARG A 243 -22.31 1.09 10.00
C ARG A 243 -21.70 1.85 8.84
N MET A 244 -20.82 1.22 8.08
CA MET A 244 -20.15 1.86 6.93
C MET A 244 -21.10 2.01 5.73
N LEU A 245 -21.86 0.96 5.41
CA LEU A 245 -22.81 0.96 4.28
C LEU A 245 -24.06 1.81 4.55
N ALA A 246 -24.42 2.04 5.81
CA ALA A 246 -25.55 2.93 6.16
C ALA A 246 -25.20 4.44 6.08
N LYS A 247 -23.93 4.79 5.87
CA LYS A 247 -23.45 6.19 5.75
C LYS A 247 -23.35 6.67 4.29
N HIS A 248 -23.54 5.78 3.34
CA HIS A 248 -23.55 6.03 1.90
C HIS A 248 -24.90 5.63 1.30
#